data_29c0181a18cbc0c7475fc4aeb154649b
#
_entry.id   29c0181a18cbc0c7475fc4aeb154649b
#
_cell.length_a   1.000
_cell.length_b   1.000
_cell.length_c   1.000
_cell.angle_alpha   90.00
_cell.angle_beta   90.00
_cell.angle_gamma   90.00
#
_symmetry.space_group_name_H-M   'P 1'
#
loop_
_entity.id
_entity.type
_entity.pdbx_description
1 polymer ?
#
loop_
_entity_poly.entity_id
_entity_poly.type
_entity_poly.pdbx_seq_one_letter_code
_entity_poly.pdbx_strand_id
1 'polypeptide(L)' 'MSTSGGSRAIGWQQQIRIDYVVNRVMQTHRGQPEDTVAQAIHDQLRAVGVVPNGRQVTQYASAISALPQLPPN' A
#
# COMPACT_ATOMS: atom_id res chain seq x y z
N MET A 1 9.47 27.20 -14.12
CA MET A 1 9.29 26.74 -13.86
C MET A 1 9.19 26.53 -12.95
N SER A 2 8.98 26.45 -12.48
CA SER A 2 8.86 26.21 -11.84
C SER A 2 8.55 25.83 -11.09
N THR A 3 8.48 25.82 -10.47
CA THR A 3 8.32 25.57 -9.69
C THR A 3 7.50 25.19 -8.89
N SER A 4 6.88 25.25 -8.58
CA SER A 4 5.85 24.69 -7.89
C SER A 4 6.10 23.33 -7.57
N GLY A 5 7.17 22.88 -7.77
CA GLY A 5 7.48 21.50 -7.63
C GLY A 5 7.48 21.00 -6.23
N GLY A 6 7.58 21.88 -5.23
CA GLY A 6 7.68 21.42 -3.85
C GLY A 6 6.52 20.55 -3.41
N SER A 7 5.31 21.06 -3.59
CA SER A 7 4.12 20.36 -3.19
C SER A 7 3.94 19.06 -4.00
N ARG A 8 4.19 19.17 -5.28
CA ARG A 8 4.06 18.04 -6.17
C ARG A 8 5.09 16.96 -5.86
N ALA A 9 6.30 17.38 -5.53
CA ALA A 9 7.36 16.42 -5.20
C ALA A 9 7.02 15.63 -3.94
N ILE A 10 6.43 16.28 -2.93
CA ILE A 10 6.03 15.61 -1.71
C ILE A 10 4.97 14.55 -2.00
N GLY A 11 3.96 14.91 -2.80
CA GLY A 11 2.91 13.96 -3.15
C GLY A 11 3.45 12.78 -3.93
N TRP A 12 4.39 13.04 -4.82
CA TRP A 12 4.99 12.00 -5.62
C TRP A 12 5.79 11.03 -4.75
N GLN A 13 6.53 11.55 -3.78
CA GLN A 13 7.31 10.70 -2.87
C GLN A 13 6.41 9.83 -2.02
N GLN A 14 5.28 10.37 -1.54
CA GLN A 14 4.34 9.57 -0.79
C GLN A 14 3.75 8.46 -1.66
N GLN A 15 3.41 8.76 -2.89
CA GLN A 15 2.84 7.77 -3.79
C GLN A 15 3.83 6.63 -4.04
N ILE A 16 5.10 6.95 -4.21
CA ILE A 16 6.12 5.91 -4.39
C ILE A 16 6.20 5.01 -3.16
N ARG A 17 6.13 5.57 -1.97
CA ARG A 17 6.17 4.78 -0.75
C ARG A 17 4.94 3.90 -0.62
N ILE A 18 3.78 4.44 -0.96
CA ILE A 18 2.54 3.67 -0.93
C ILE A 18 2.63 2.52 -1.93
N ASP A 19 3.07 2.79 -3.13
CA ASP A 19 3.19 1.76 -4.16
C ASP A 19 4.16 0.65 -3.73
N TYR A 20 5.26 1.02 -3.12
CA TYR A 20 6.23 0.05 -2.62
C TYR A 20 5.60 -0.86 -1.57
N VAL A 21 4.90 -0.26 -0.60
CA VAL A 21 4.26 -1.03 0.47
C VAL A 21 3.18 -1.93 -0.09
N VAL A 22 2.32 -1.40 -0.96
CA VAL A 22 1.24 -2.18 -1.54
C VAL A 22 1.79 -3.36 -2.33
N ASN A 23 2.81 -3.13 -3.13
CA ASN A 23 3.42 -4.17 -3.92
C ASN A 23 4.02 -5.26 -3.02
N ARG A 24 4.68 -4.85 -1.96
CA ARG A 24 5.28 -5.79 -1.02
C ARG A 24 4.20 -6.63 -0.31
N VAL A 25 3.14 -5.98 0.15
CA VAL A 25 2.05 -6.69 0.81
C VAL A 25 1.35 -7.61 -0.18
N MET A 26 1.17 -7.16 -1.42
CA MET A 26 0.57 -8.01 -2.44
C MET A 26 1.37 -9.29 -2.63
N GLN A 27 2.70 -9.21 -2.62
CA GLN A 27 3.53 -10.38 -2.82
C GLN A 27 3.49 -11.35 -1.66
N THR A 28 3.23 -10.86 -0.46
CA THR A 28 3.32 -11.68 0.75
C THR A 28 1.96 -12.06 1.32
N HIS A 29 0.91 -11.32 1.00
CA HIS A 29 -0.40 -11.49 1.65
C HIS A 29 -1.55 -11.72 0.68
N ARG A 30 -1.27 -11.91 -0.60
CA ARG A 30 -2.33 -12.08 -1.58
C ARG A 30 -3.17 -13.31 -1.23
N GLY A 31 -4.47 -13.16 -1.36
CA GLY A 31 -5.40 -14.25 -1.08
C GLY A 31 -5.72 -14.43 0.39
N GLN A 32 -5.11 -13.64 1.26
CA GLN A 32 -5.43 -13.70 2.69
C GLN A 32 -6.66 -12.86 2.99
N PRO A 33 -7.25 -13.05 4.20
CA PRO A 33 -8.43 -12.26 4.57
C PRO A 33 -8.16 -10.77 4.48
N GLU A 34 -9.18 -10.04 4.10
CA GLU A 34 -9.06 -8.60 3.87
C GLU A 34 -8.55 -7.87 5.11
N ASP A 35 -9.02 -8.26 6.30
CA ASP A 35 -8.57 -7.64 7.53
C ASP A 35 -7.06 -7.80 7.73
N THR A 36 -6.56 -8.98 7.44
CA THR A 36 -5.13 -9.26 7.57
C THR A 36 -4.33 -8.42 6.61
N VAL A 37 -4.80 -8.31 5.36
CA VAL A 37 -4.11 -7.51 4.35
C VAL A 37 -4.15 -6.04 4.73
N ALA A 38 -5.31 -5.55 5.17
CA ALA A 38 -5.44 -4.16 5.57
C ALA A 38 -4.50 -3.81 6.71
N GLN A 39 -4.40 -4.68 7.69
CA GLN A 39 -3.52 -4.44 8.82
C GLN A 39 -2.05 -4.39 8.38
N ALA A 40 -1.67 -5.28 7.48
CA ALA A 40 -0.30 -5.30 6.97
C ALA A 40 0.03 -4.02 6.21
N ILE A 41 -0.89 -3.54 5.38
CA ILE A 41 -0.69 -2.29 4.65
C ILE A 41 -0.57 -1.13 5.63
N HIS A 42 -1.48 -1.06 6.59
CA HIS A 42 -1.50 0.01 7.57
C HIS A 42 -0.18 0.07 8.34
N ASP A 43 0.28 -1.07 8.82
CA ASP A 43 1.49 -1.11 9.64
C ASP A 43 2.71 -0.75 8.83
N GLN A 44 2.80 -1.23 7.59
CA GLN A 44 3.96 -0.94 6.77
C GLN A 44 3.98 0.50 6.29
N LEU A 45 2.82 1.10 6.01
CA LEU A 45 2.78 2.51 5.67
C LEU A 45 3.29 3.36 6.81
N ARG A 46 2.87 3.06 8.03
CA ARG A 46 3.36 3.80 9.19
C ARG A 46 4.86 3.63 9.35
N ALA A 47 5.36 2.45 9.09
CA ALA A 47 6.80 2.18 9.23
C ALA A 47 7.63 3.01 8.25
N VAL A 48 7.08 3.37 7.09
CA VAL A 48 7.81 4.19 6.12
C VAL A 48 7.42 5.67 6.22
N GLY A 49 6.69 6.06 7.29
CA GLY A 49 6.39 7.45 7.55
C GLY A 49 5.20 8.01 6.78
N VAL A 50 4.33 7.15 6.28
CA VAL A 50 3.12 7.59 5.57
C VAL A 50 1.92 7.40 6.49
N VAL A 51 1.08 8.43 6.59
CA VAL A 51 -0.16 8.33 7.35
C VAL A 51 -1.16 7.54 6.53
N PRO A 52 -1.63 6.38 7.01
CA PRO A 52 -2.55 5.57 6.23
C PRO A 52 -3.89 6.27 6.05
N ASN A 53 -4.45 6.17 4.85
CA ASN A 53 -5.79 6.62 4.54
C ASN A 53 -6.71 5.41 4.57
N GLY A 54 -7.69 5.40 5.48
CA GLY A 54 -8.53 4.22 5.69
C GLY A 54 -9.22 3.73 4.43
N ARG A 55 -9.75 4.66 3.62
CA ARG A 55 -10.43 4.28 2.39
C ARG A 55 -9.46 3.65 1.40
N GLN A 56 -8.29 4.26 1.25
CA GLN A 56 -7.29 3.75 0.33
C GLN A 56 -6.78 2.38 0.76
N VAL A 57 -6.52 2.23 2.05
CA VAL A 57 -6.08 0.94 2.60
C VAL A 57 -7.13 -0.14 2.33
N THR A 58 -8.39 0.17 2.56
CA THR A 58 -9.48 -0.77 2.31
C THR A 58 -9.53 -1.17 0.84
N GLN A 59 -9.38 -0.22 -0.07
CA GLN A 59 -9.41 -0.52 -1.50
C GLN A 59 -8.27 -1.44 -1.90
N TYR A 60 -7.06 -1.17 -1.43
CA TYR A 60 -5.93 -2.04 -1.72
C TYR A 60 -6.10 -3.41 -1.09
N ALA A 61 -6.58 -3.46 0.15
CA ALA A 61 -6.76 -4.71 0.86
C ALA A 61 -7.78 -5.60 0.15
N SER A 62 -8.87 -5.01 -0.31
CA SER A 62 -9.89 -5.74 -1.03
C SER A 62 -9.33 -6.36 -2.31
N ALA A 63 -8.56 -5.58 -3.06
CA ALA A 63 -7.98 -6.05 -4.31
C ALA A 63 -6.96 -7.17 -4.07
N ILE A 64 -6.11 -7.00 -3.06
CA ILE A 64 -5.08 -7.99 -2.75
C ILE A 64 -5.69 -9.27 -2.23
N SER A 65 -6.71 -9.14 -1.36
CA SER A 65 -7.40 -10.29 -0.81
C SER A 65 -8.06 -11.13 -1.91
N ALA A 66 -8.51 -10.48 -2.98
CA ALA A 66 -9.16 -11.16 -4.08
C ALA A 66 -8.19 -11.89 -5.01
N LEU A 67 -6.90 -11.63 -4.88
CA LEU A 67 -5.91 -12.30 -5.73
C LEU A 67 -5.75 -13.76 -5.29
N PRO A 68 -5.43 -14.67 -6.24
CA PRO A 68 -5.15 -16.05 -5.86
C PRO A 68 -3.95 -16.11 -4.93
N GLN A 69 -4.00 -17.06 -4.00
CA GLN A 69 -2.87 -17.30 -3.14
C GLN A 69 -1.69 -17.82 -3.95
N LEU A 70 -0.49 -17.53 -3.47
CA LEU A 70 0.70 -18.05 -4.12
C LEU A 70 0.70 -19.57 -3.97
N PRO A 71 1.11 -20.29 -5.03
CA PRO A 71 1.15 -21.74 -4.93
C PRO A 71 2.18 -22.16 -3.90
N PRO A 72 1.92 -23.26 -3.18
CA PRO A 72 2.91 -23.78 -2.26
C PRO A 72 4.07 -24.34 -3.04
N ASN A 73 5.20 -24.24 -2.45
CA ASN A 73 6.36 -24.69 -3.14
C ASN A 73 7.08 -25.70 -2.36
#